data_92bdcf7f31c819df1102f5793c61c717
#
_entry.id   92bdcf7f31c819df1102f5793c61c717
#
_cell.length_a   1.000
_cell.length_b   1.000
_cell.length_c   1.000
_cell.angle_alpha   90.00
_cell.angle_beta   90.00
_cell.angle_gamma   90.00
#
_symmetry.space_group_name_H-M   'P 1'
#
loop_
_entity.id
_entity.type
_entity.pdbx_description
1 polymer ?
#
loop_
_entity_poly.entity_id
_entity_poly.type
_entity_poly.pdbx_seq_one_letter_code
_entity_poly.pdbx_strand_id
1 'polypeptide(L)'
;MKKFIFLSLGVCCWMRQAMSQPTPAPEQSQSILVLHGTAHLGTGDAIEDAAIGFRDGRIDYVGRASQVDRGLYQVEVDASGRQIYPGFIAPNSTLGLQEIGAVRATRDDYEVGTFKPNVRALIAFNTDSEVTPTVRSNGVLLGQITPRGGTISGSSAVVHFDGWNWEDAAIAEVDGVHLNWPSMHHKHRADGSLDIRKRKTYDQKFQEIQHFFQEAHAYAETVRMVEPSSSPMDLRYEALRGVLTGSERLYIHADDLRAITEAIHFKRAFEIPHVVIVGGYDAHLVADMLRENNIPVLLRRVHELPRYDEDDIDLPFRLPKLLEDEGVLYGLQNAGGMEHMGTRNLPFYAGTAHAYGLTYEQAVRSISLNSAKILGIDRLYGSIETGKSATLFISTGDALDVRGNDLTHAFIDGRAIDLDNRQKQLYRKFQLKYGAPIVE
;
A
#
# COMPACT_ATOMS: atom_id res chain seq x y z
N MET A 1 57.70 -12.98 -52.90
CA MET A 1 56.47 -13.60 -52.42
C MET A 1 56.32 -13.29 -50.92
N LYS A 2 55.57 -12.26 -50.55
CA LYS A 2 55.35 -11.86 -49.17
C LYS A 2 54.06 -12.47 -48.68
N LYS A 3 54.11 -13.33 -47.64
CA LYS A 3 52.93 -13.88 -46.98
C LYS A 3 52.38 -12.85 -46.01
N PHE A 4 51.17 -12.39 -46.24
CA PHE A 4 50.38 -11.59 -45.26
C PHE A 4 49.72 -12.54 -44.27
N ILE A 5 50.09 -12.43 -43.01
CA ILE A 5 49.39 -13.09 -41.91
C ILE A 5 48.30 -12.12 -41.44
N PHE A 6 47.03 -12.48 -41.64
CA PHE A 6 45.93 -11.78 -41.03
C PHE A 6 45.77 -12.20 -39.59
N LEU A 7 46.11 -11.31 -38.69
CA LEU A 7 45.86 -11.44 -37.25
C LEU A 7 44.42 -10.98 -37.00
N SER A 8 43.46 -11.91 -36.88
CA SER A 8 42.10 -11.58 -36.44
C SER A 8 42.12 -11.30 -34.93
N LEU A 9 42.12 -10.02 -34.57
CA LEU A 9 41.79 -9.60 -33.20
C LEU A 9 40.35 -9.91 -32.92
N GLY A 10 40.07 -10.99 -32.22
CA GLY A 10 38.81 -11.24 -31.56
C GLY A 10 38.61 -10.23 -30.43
N VAL A 11 37.89 -9.17 -30.70
CA VAL A 11 37.39 -8.27 -29.67
C VAL A 11 36.29 -9.04 -28.93
N CYS A 12 36.68 -9.74 -27.84
CA CYS A 12 35.71 -10.16 -26.81
C CYS A 12 35.13 -8.88 -26.19
N CYS A 13 34.02 -8.42 -26.73
CA CYS A 13 33.15 -7.50 -26.01
C CYS A 13 32.62 -8.22 -24.76
N TRP A 14 33.32 -8.03 -23.67
CA TRP A 14 32.72 -8.24 -22.36
C TRP A 14 31.63 -7.18 -22.24
N MET A 15 30.40 -7.54 -22.65
CA MET A 15 29.23 -6.79 -22.22
C MET A 15 29.22 -6.91 -20.68
N ARG A 16 29.72 -5.88 -20.03
CA ARG A 16 29.29 -5.64 -18.65
C ARG A 16 27.79 -5.47 -18.78
N GLN A 17 27.04 -6.42 -18.27
CA GLN A 17 25.63 -6.19 -18.01
C GLN A 17 25.61 -4.90 -17.19
N ALA A 18 25.20 -3.81 -17.83
CA ALA A 18 24.78 -2.64 -17.08
C ALA A 18 23.72 -3.20 -16.12
N MET A 19 23.92 -2.99 -14.82
CA MET A 19 22.97 -3.41 -13.81
C MET A 19 21.74 -2.53 -14.04
N SER A 20 20.91 -2.98 -14.96
CA SER A 20 19.57 -2.47 -15.21
C SER A 20 18.72 -2.84 -13.99
N GLN A 21 17.73 -2.08 -13.74
CA GLN A 21 16.70 -2.42 -12.76
C GLN A 21 16.11 -3.80 -13.06
N PRO A 22 15.61 -4.53 -12.05
CA PRO A 22 15.03 -5.85 -12.30
C PRO A 22 13.92 -5.73 -13.34
N THR A 23 14.03 -6.48 -14.42
CA THR A 23 12.98 -6.59 -15.42
C THR A 23 11.75 -7.23 -14.78
N PRO A 24 10.54 -6.73 -15.01
CA PRO A 24 9.33 -7.36 -14.53
C PRO A 24 9.26 -8.84 -14.91
N ALA A 25 8.73 -9.65 -14.02
CA ALA A 25 8.64 -11.10 -14.20
C ALA A 25 7.76 -11.44 -15.42
N PRO A 26 8.14 -12.46 -16.22
CA PRO A 26 7.33 -12.91 -17.33
C PRO A 26 6.01 -13.52 -16.82
N GLU A 27 5.02 -13.58 -17.71
CA GLU A 27 3.75 -14.26 -17.44
C GLU A 27 3.95 -15.69 -16.95
N GLN A 28 3.09 -16.15 -16.02
CA GLN A 28 3.14 -17.50 -15.52
C GLN A 28 2.89 -18.52 -16.65
N SER A 29 3.87 -19.38 -16.94
CA SER A 29 3.79 -20.39 -17.98
C SER A 29 3.62 -21.82 -17.46
N GLN A 30 3.81 -22.03 -16.17
CA GLN A 30 3.76 -23.34 -15.52
C GLN A 30 2.89 -23.27 -14.26
N SER A 31 2.12 -24.33 -14.01
CA SER A 31 1.40 -24.48 -12.74
C SER A 31 2.39 -24.75 -11.60
N ILE A 32 2.20 -24.08 -10.48
CA ILE A 32 3.12 -24.11 -9.32
C ILE A 32 2.37 -24.62 -8.10
N LEU A 33 3.03 -25.46 -7.33
CA LEU A 33 2.55 -25.98 -6.06
C LEU A 33 3.59 -25.67 -4.96
N VAL A 34 3.23 -24.83 -4.00
CA VAL A 34 4.01 -24.57 -2.79
C VAL A 34 3.59 -25.56 -1.72
N LEU A 35 4.56 -26.23 -1.07
CA LEU A 35 4.32 -27.35 -0.16
C LEU A 35 5.04 -27.19 1.18
N HIS A 36 4.46 -27.78 2.22
CA HIS A 36 5.06 -28.06 3.52
C HIS A 36 5.41 -26.83 4.39
N GLY A 37 4.97 -25.62 4.03
CA GLY A 37 5.11 -24.45 4.88
C GLY A 37 3.95 -24.24 5.84
N THR A 38 4.09 -23.32 6.78
CA THR A 38 2.96 -22.78 7.53
C THR A 38 2.37 -21.60 6.75
N ALA A 39 1.11 -21.72 6.31
CA ALA A 39 0.45 -20.69 5.52
C ALA A 39 -0.46 -19.83 6.40
N HIS A 40 -0.16 -18.54 6.50
CA HIS A 40 -0.99 -17.50 7.10
C HIS A 40 -1.94 -16.97 6.03
N LEU A 41 -3.24 -17.30 6.14
CA LEU A 41 -4.17 -17.07 5.04
C LEU A 41 -4.57 -15.60 4.85
N GLY A 42 -4.34 -14.73 5.86
CA GLY A 42 -4.83 -13.36 5.87
C GLY A 42 -6.31 -13.23 6.24
N THR A 43 -7.03 -14.35 6.35
CA THR A 43 -8.44 -14.39 6.78
C THR A 43 -8.61 -14.40 8.30
N GLY A 44 -7.54 -14.69 9.04
CA GLY A 44 -7.53 -14.89 10.48
C GLY A 44 -7.18 -16.35 10.86
N ASP A 45 -6.91 -17.20 9.87
CA ASP A 45 -6.54 -18.61 10.03
C ASP A 45 -5.14 -18.89 9.48
N ALA A 46 -4.50 -19.96 9.98
CA ALA A 46 -3.26 -20.50 9.46
C ALA A 46 -3.40 -22.02 9.21
N ILE A 47 -2.64 -22.55 8.23
CA ILE A 47 -2.58 -23.97 7.91
C ILE A 47 -1.13 -24.44 8.06
N GLU A 48 -0.90 -25.36 8.98
CA GLU A 48 0.39 -26.07 9.09
C GLU A 48 0.48 -27.17 8.02
N ASP A 49 1.71 -27.44 7.54
CA ASP A 49 1.94 -28.39 6.44
C ASP A 49 1.02 -28.10 5.25
N ALA A 50 1.00 -26.84 4.83
CA ALA A 50 0.12 -26.34 3.80
C ALA A 50 0.56 -26.78 2.39
N ALA A 51 -0.43 -26.82 1.49
CA ALA A 51 -0.25 -26.84 0.05
C ALA A 51 -1.05 -25.69 -0.57
N ILE A 52 -0.39 -24.91 -1.42
CA ILE A 52 -1.00 -23.81 -2.17
C ILE A 52 -0.67 -24.03 -3.64
N GLY A 53 -1.68 -24.35 -4.44
CA GLY A 53 -1.56 -24.54 -5.88
C GLY A 53 -2.06 -23.33 -6.65
N PHE A 54 -1.39 -22.97 -7.74
CA PHE A 54 -1.84 -21.89 -8.61
C PHE A 54 -1.38 -22.06 -10.06
N ARG A 55 -2.22 -21.58 -10.97
CA ARG A 55 -2.00 -21.54 -12.42
C ARG A 55 -2.70 -20.31 -13.01
N ASP A 56 -2.20 -19.82 -14.14
CA ASP A 56 -2.77 -18.67 -14.86
C ASP A 56 -3.05 -17.49 -13.94
N GLY A 57 -2.11 -17.24 -13.01
CA GLY A 57 -2.19 -16.13 -12.05
C GLY A 57 -3.17 -16.34 -10.90
N ARG A 58 -3.89 -17.49 -10.81
CA ARG A 58 -4.94 -17.73 -9.82
C ARG A 58 -4.63 -18.94 -8.93
N ILE A 59 -4.97 -18.80 -7.65
CA ILE A 59 -4.93 -19.89 -6.69
C ILE A 59 -6.07 -20.86 -7.02
N ASP A 60 -5.74 -22.12 -7.25
CA ASP A 60 -6.72 -23.17 -7.54
C ASP A 60 -6.82 -24.22 -6.42
N TYR A 61 -5.85 -24.24 -5.51
CA TYR A 61 -5.88 -25.10 -4.33
C TYR A 61 -5.30 -24.41 -3.09
N VAL A 62 -5.98 -24.56 -1.96
CA VAL A 62 -5.50 -24.19 -0.61
C VAL A 62 -5.93 -25.29 0.35
N GLY A 63 -4.98 -25.91 1.05
CA GLY A 63 -5.27 -26.98 2.00
C GLY A 63 -4.00 -27.60 2.57
N ARG A 64 -4.11 -28.81 3.12
CA ARG A 64 -2.97 -29.56 3.65
C ARG A 64 -2.21 -30.28 2.53
N ALA A 65 -0.89 -30.38 2.66
CA ALA A 65 -0.02 -31.06 1.69
C ALA A 65 -0.38 -32.56 1.47
N SER A 66 -0.94 -33.21 2.49
CA SER A 66 -1.38 -34.62 2.40
C SER A 66 -2.64 -34.85 1.55
N GLN A 67 -3.34 -33.76 1.15
CA GLN A 67 -4.64 -33.88 0.46
C GLN A 67 -4.59 -33.39 -0.98
N VAL A 68 -3.46 -32.79 -1.44
CA VAL A 68 -3.34 -32.25 -2.79
C VAL A 68 -2.91 -33.33 -3.78
N ASP A 69 -3.47 -33.28 -4.97
CA ASP A 69 -2.97 -34.03 -6.12
C ASP A 69 -1.80 -33.32 -6.77
N ARG A 70 -0.57 -33.74 -6.44
CA ARG A 70 0.67 -33.14 -6.97
C ARG A 70 0.80 -33.31 -8.48
N GLY A 71 0.21 -34.35 -9.07
CA GLY A 71 0.27 -34.60 -10.51
C GLY A 71 -0.36 -33.52 -11.39
N LEU A 72 -1.11 -32.60 -10.78
CA LEU A 72 -1.74 -31.47 -11.46
C LEU A 72 -0.80 -30.28 -11.67
N TYR A 73 0.40 -30.29 -11.07
CA TYR A 73 1.34 -29.17 -11.08
C TYR A 73 2.68 -29.53 -11.72
N GLN A 74 3.26 -28.60 -12.44
CA GLN A 74 4.50 -28.79 -13.19
C GLN A 74 5.74 -28.45 -12.36
N VAL A 75 5.62 -27.52 -11.41
CA VAL A 75 6.70 -27.06 -10.54
C VAL A 75 6.27 -27.20 -9.08
N GLU A 76 7.10 -27.84 -8.27
CA GLU A 76 6.94 -27.87 -6.82
C GLU A 76 7.97 -26.94 -6.16
N VAL A 77 7.51 -26.12 -5.19
CA VAL A 77 8.33 -25.27 -4.35
C VAL A 77 8.24 -25.78 -2.92
N ASP A 78 9.34 -26.28 -2.39
CA ASP A 78 9.39 -26.77 -1.01
C ASP A 78 9.55 -25.60 -0.03
N ALA A 79 8.55 -25.40 0.81
CA ALA A 79 8.52 -24.42 1.88
C ALA A 79 8.66 -25.05 3.28
N SER A 80 9.24 -26.26 3.39
CA SER A 80 9.44 -26.95 4.67
C SER A 80 10.17 -26.05 5.68
N GLY A 81 9.57 -25.88 6.85
CA GLY A 81 10.09 -25.02 7.93
C GLY A 81 10.01 -23.51 7.66
N ARG A 82 9.33 -23.10 6.60
CA ARG A 82 9.16 -21.69 6.20
C ARG A 82 7.73 -21.23 6.41
N GLN A 83 7.56 -19.90 6.35
CA GLN A 83 6.27 -19.24 6.51
C GLN A 83 5.78 -18.72 5.15
N ILE A 84 4.49 -18.85 4.87
CA ILE A 84 3.86 -18.41 3.63
C ILE A 84 2.81 -17.36 3.97
N TYR A 85 2.86 -16.21 3.30
CA TYR A 85 1.96 -15.08 3.55
C TYR A 85 1.32 -14.58 2.26
N PRO A 86 0.10 -14.00 2.32
CA PRO A 86 -0.40 -13.19 1.23
C PRO A 86 0.49 -11.97 1.03
N GLY A 87 0.59 -11.47 -0.19
CA GLY A 87 1.29 -10.22 -0.46
C GLY A 87 0.74 -9.08 0.41
N PHE A 88 1.61 -8.41 1.15
CA PHE A 88 1.24 -7.26 1.98
C PHE A 88 0.91 -6.05 1.11
N ILE A 89 0.00 -5.23 1.58
CA ILE A 89 -0.56 -4.09 0.85
C ILE A 89 -0.26 -2.80 1.62
N ALA A 90 0.46 -1.88 1.00
CA ALA A 90 0.77 -0.57 1.58
C ALA A 90 -0.23 0.50 1.13
N PRO A 91 -1.24 0.84 1.92
CA PRO A 91 -2.14 1.93 1.58
C PRO A 91 -1.48 3.29 1.83
N ASN A 92 -1.99 4.33 1.18
CA ASN A 92 -1.62 5.72 1.36
C ASN A 92 -0.10 5.97 1.23
N SER A 93 0.55 5.44 0.18
CA SER A 93 1.99 5.52 -0.06
C SER A 93 2.34 6.51 -1.18
N THR A 94 3.51 7.15 -1.08
CA THR A 94 4.13 7.92 -2.17
C THR A 94 5.24 7.14 -2.90
N LEU A 95 5.28 5.82 -2.71
CA LEU A 95 6.23 4.95 -3.41
C LEU A 95 6.07 5.10 -4.93
N GLY A 96 7.19 5.26 -5.64
CA GLY A 96 7.18 5.54 -7.08
C GLY A 96 6.78 6.96 -7.50
N LEU A 97 6.30 7.80 -6.56
CA LEU A 97 6.08 9.24 -6.78
C LEU A 97 7.22 10.10 -6.23
N GLN A 98 8.11 9.53 -5.43
CA GLN A 98 9.21 10.23 -4.81
C GLN A 98 10.44 9.32 -4.74
N GLU A 99 11.58 9.82 -5.23
CA GLU A 99 12.87 9.10 -5.15
C GLU A 99 13.78 9.74 -4.09
N ILE A 100 14.23 10.96 -4.31
CA ILE A 100 15.13 11.68 -3.41
C ILE A 100 14.40 12.91 -2.85
N GLY A 101 13.93 12.81 -1.60
CA GLY A 101 13.11 13.84 -0.97
C GLY A 101 13.72 15.26 -0.99
N ALA A 102 15.06 15.38 -1.00
CA ALA A 102 15.76 16.67 -1.09
C ALA A 102 15.86 17.21 -2.51
N VAL A 103 15.53 16.44 -3.55
CA VAL A 103 15.66 16.85 -4.97
C VAL A 103 14.27 17.06 -5.56
N ARG A 104 13.88 18.33 -5.77
CA ARG A 104 12.54 18.68 -6.26
C ARG A 104 12.15 17.97 -7.57
N ALA A 105 13.11 17.79 -8.49
CA ALA A 105 12.88 17.15 -9.78
C ALA A 105 12.56 15.65 -9.72
N THR A 106 12.67 15.02 -8.56
CA THR A 106 12.35 13.61 -8.32
C THR A 106 11.11 13.44 -7.42
N ARG A 107 10.27 14.46 -7.33
CA ARG A 107 9.09 14.50 -6.47
C ARG A 107 7.86 14.85 -7.29
N ASP A 108 7.08 13.84 -7.62
CA ASP A 108 5.83 13.91 -8.38
C ASP A 108 4.59 13.60 -7.52
N ASP A 109 4.80 13.57 -6.19
CA ASP A 109 3.75 13.38 -5.19
C ASP A 109 2.86 14.63 -5.00
N TYR A 110 3.23 15.77 -5.57
CA TYR A 110 2.60 17.06 -5.28
C TYR A 110 2.40 17.90 -6.55
N GLU A 111 1.16 18.35 -6.78
CA GLU A 111 0.79 19.27 -7.86
C GLU A 111 0.30 20.62 -7.32
N VAL A 112 0.33 21.67 -8.15
CA VAL A 112 -0.14 23.01 -7.80
C VAL A 112 -1.66 23.07 -7.71
N GLY A 113 -2.18 23.81 -6.74
CA GLY A 113 -3.61 24.02 -6.54
C GLY A 113 -4.13 23.54 -5.20
N THR A 114 -5.32 24.01 -4.82
CA THR A 114 -5.96 23.70 -3.54
C THR A 114 -6.99 22.60 -3.66
N PHE A 115 -7.85 22.65 -4.68
CA PHE A 115 -8.88 21.65 -4.99
C PHE A 115 -8.56 21.03 -6.36
N LYS A 116 -7.99 19.84 -6.37
CA LYS A 116 -7.48 19.21 -7.59
C LYS A 116 -7.81 17.71 -7.67
N PRO A 117 -9.08 17.31 -7.47
CA PRO A 117 -9.49 15.90 -7.50
C PRO A 117 -9.17 15.20 -8.82
N ASN A 118 -9.06 15.96 -9.92
CA ASN A 118 -8.72 15.49 -11.26
C ASN A 118 -7.24 15.16 -11.47
N VAL A 119 -6.37 15.46 -10.51
CA VAL A 119 -4.95 15.07 -10.58
C VAL A 119 -4.84 13.59 -10.22
N ARG A 120 -4.34 12.77 -11.15
CA ARG A 120 -4.21 11.32 -11.01
C ARG A 120 -2.77 10.96 -10.65
N ALA A 121 -2.57 10.36 -9.46
CA ALA A 121 -1.25 9.93 -9.03
C ALA A 121 -0.64 8.84 -9.93
N LEU A 122 -1.48 7.97 -10.51
CA LEU A 122 -1.05 6.86 -11.34
C LEU A 122 -0.18 7.30 -12.53
N ILE A 123 -0.51 8.43 -13.17
CA ILE A 123 0.22 8.91 -14.35
C ILE A 123 1.69 9.27 -14.03
N ALA A 124 1.95 9.63 -12.78
CA ALA A 124 3.29 9.97 -12.30
C ALA A 124 4.01 8.77 -11.64
N PHE A 125 3.36 7.60 -11.57
CA PHE A 125 3.94 6.43 -10.93
C PHE A 125 5.13 5.89 -11.73
N ASN A 126 6.30 5.93 -11.11
CA ASN A 126 7.55 5.39 -11.65
C ASN A 126 7.71 3.93 -11.24
N THR A 127 7.50 3.01 -12.17
CA THR A 127 7.73 1.56 -11.96
C THR A 127 9.20 1.23 -11.77
N ASP A 128 10.11 2.07 -12.29
CA ASP A 128 11.57 1.93 -12.20
C ASP A 128 12.17 2.59 -10.94
N SER A 129 11.37 2.85 -9.92
CA SER A 129 11.87 3.37 -8.64
C SER A 129 12.88 2.44 -7.98
N GLU A 130 14.05 2.96 -7.62
CA GLU A 130 15.09 2.22 -6.87
C GLU A 130 14.62 1.78 -5.46
N VAL A 131 13.54 2.36 -4.96
CA VAL A 131 12.98 2.01 -3.65
C VAL A 131 12.10 0.77 -3.72
N THR A 132 11.36 0.59 -4.82
CA THR A 132 10.37 -0.50 -4.99
C THR A 132 10.97 -1.91 -4.78
N PRO A 133 12.13 -2.28 -5.32
CA PRO A 133 12.73 -3.60 -5.06
C PRO A 133 13.02 -3.87 -3.59
N THR A 134 13.38 -2.83 -2.81
CA THR A 134 13.59 -2.96 -1.36
C THR A 134 12.27 -3.22 -0.61
N VAL A 135 11.19 -2.61 -1.07
CA VAL A 135 9.86 -2.80 -0.50
C VAL A 135 9.33 -4.20 -0.78
N ARG A 136 9.49 -4.68 -2.03
CA ARG A 136 9.14 -6.05 -2.43
C ARG A 136 9.88 -7.11 -1.60
N SER A 137 11.17 -6.89 -1.34
CA SER A 137 11.99 -7.84 -0.57
C SER A 137 11.57 -7.99 0.89
N ASN A 138 10.62 -7.18 1.38
CA ASN A 138 10.00 -7.30 2.70
C ASN A 138 8.53 -7.79 2.63
N GLY A 139 8.09 -8.31 1.48
CA GLY A 139 6.76 -8.90 1.30
C GLY A 139 5.65 -7.91 0.99
N VAL A 140 5.94 -6.62 0.85
CA VAL A 140 4.97 -5.61 0.42
C VAL A 140 4.94 -5.62 -1.10
N LEU A 141 3.91 -6.25 -1.67
CA LEU A 141 3.82 -6.53 -3.10
C LEU A 141 2.84 -5.61 -3.83
N LEU A 142 1.94 -4.99 -3.10
CA LEU A 142 0.90 -4.09 -3.62
C LEU A 142 0.89 -2.78 -2.82
N GLY A 143 0.36 -1.71 -3.43
CA GLY A 143 0.18 -0.46 -2.71
C GLY A 143 -0.83 0.48 -3.35
N GLN A 144 -1.34 1.40 -2.54
CA GLN A 144 -2.11 2.54 -3.00
C GLN A 144 -1.16 3.72 -3.18
N ILE A 145 -1.06 4.21 -4.41
CA ILE A 145 -0.22 5.36 -4.76
C ILE A 145 -1.05 6.62 -4.62
N THR A 146 -0.62 7.49 -3.69
CA THR A 146 -1.45 8.59 -3.20
C THR A 146 -0.77 9.95 -3.39
N PRO A 147 -1.43 10.92 -4.03
CA PRO A 147 -0.91 12.27 -4.18
C PRO A 147 -0.98 13.04 -2.85
N ARG A 148 -0.20 14.10 -2.73
CA ARG A 148 -0.08 14.94 -1.54
C ARG A 148 -0.45 16.41 -1.83
N GLY A 149 -0.71 17.15 -0.75
CA GLY A 149 -0.89 18.60 -0.75
C GLY A 149 -2.24 19.10 -1.25
N GLY A 150 -2.51 20.37 -0.99
CA GLY A 150 -3.82 20.99 -1.22
C GLY A 150 -4.87 20.59 -0.18
N THR A 151 -6.09 21.06 -0.36
CA THR A 151 -7.26 20.58 0.40
C THR A 151 -7.77 19.28 -0.19
N ILE A 152 -7.90 19.19 -1.53
CA ILE A 152 -8.07 17.92 -2.23
C ILE A 152 -6.78 17.67 -3.00
N SER A 153 -6.10 16.56 -2.66
CA SER A 153 -4.76 16.26 -3.19
C SER A 153 -4.78 15.71 -4.63
N GLY A 154 -5.85 15.04 -4.99
CA GLY A 154 -6.00 14.31 -6.23
C GLY A 154 -6.59 12.92 -6.00
N SER A 155 -6.59 12.09 -7.03
CA SER A 155 -7.02 10.71 -6.98
C SER A 155 -5.84 9.76 -6.86
N SER A 156 -6.02 8.72 -6.02
CA SER A 156 -5.11 7.61 -5.84
C SER A 156 -5.42 6.46 -6.79
N ALA A 157 -4.48 5.53 -6.89
CA ALA A 157 -4.59 4.30 -7.64
C ALA A 157 -4.03 3.13 -6.83
N VAL A 158 -4.50 1.92 -7.08
CA VAL A 158 -3.91 0.70 -6.52
C VAL A 158 -3.07 0.01 -7.57
N VAL A 159 -1.83 -0.32 -7.23
CA VAL A 159 -0.85 -0.92 -8.14
C VAL A 159 -0.20 -2.15 -7.53
N HIS A 160 0.30 -3.05 -8.38
CA HIS A 160 1.29 -4.03 -7.99
C HIS A 160 2.72 -3.53 -8.28
N PHE A 161 3.70 -4.02 -7.55
CA PHE A 161 5.07 -3.52 -7.62
C PHE A 161 5.98 -4.30 -8.57
N ASP A 162 5.45 -4.78 -9.70
CA ASP A 162 6.21 -5.53 -10.73
C ASP A 162 5.65 -5.30 -12.13
N GLY A 163 5.46 -4.04 -12.55
CA GLY A 163 4.97 -3.65 -13.87
C GLY A 163 6.03 -3.02 -14.75
N TRP A 164 5.87 -3.10 -16.08
CA TRP A 164 6.73 -2.43 -17.06
C TRP A 164 6.51 -0.91 -17.09
N ASN A 165 5.30 -0.50 -16.86
CA ASN A 165 4.85 0.89 -16.81
C ASN A 165 3.66 1.02 -15.86
N TRP A 166 3.13 2.22 -15.68
CA TRP A 166 2.01 2.48 -14.79
C TRP A 166 0.71 1.79 -15.24
N GLU A 167 0.52 1.55 -16.55
CA GLU A 167 -0.65 0.87 -17.10
C GLU A 167 -0.62 -0.62 -16.73
N ASP A 168 0.52 -1.28 -16.90
CA ASP A 168 0.72 -2.67 -16.49
C ASP A 168 0.59 -2.85 -14.97
N ALA A 169 1.08 -1.88 -14.20
CA ALA A 169 1.08 -1.96 -12.74
C ALA A 169 -0.32 -1.74 -12.14
N ALA A 170 -1.26 -1.15 -12.88
CA ALA A 170 -2.55 -0.73 -12.34
C ALA A 170 -3.48 -1.90 -12.04
N ILE A 171 -3.89 -2.04 -10.78
CA ILE A 171 -4.98 -2.91 -10.32
C ILE A 171 -6.31 -2.13 -10.36
N ALA A 172 -6.27 -0.88 -9.90
CA ALA A 172 -7.36 0.08 -10.00
C ALA A 172 -6.77 1.44 -10.38
N GLU A 173 -7.15 1.96 -11.55
CA GLU A 173 -6.61 3.23 -12.07
C GLU A 173 -7.00 4.44 -11.22
N VAL A 174 -8.20 4.41 -10.65
CA VAL A 174 -8.70 5.36 -9.65
C VAL A 174 -9.45 4.54 -8.61
N ASP A 175 -9.02 4.61 -7.35
CA ASP A 175 -9.71 3.96 -6.24
C ASP A 175 -10.41 4.97 -5.34
N GLY A 176 -10.00 6.23 -5.37
CA GLY A 176 -10.67 7.30 -4.64
C GLY A 176 -9.93 8.63 -4.64
N VAL A 177 -10.55 9.63 -4.04
CA VAL A 177 -10.08 11.01 -3.93
C VAL A 177 -9.65 11.31 -2.49
N HIS A 178 -8.55 12.04 -2.32
CA HIS A 178 -7.97 12.37 -1.01
C HIS A 178 -8.28 13.80 -0.59
N LEU A 179 -9.02 13.94 0.52
CA LEU A 179 -9.39 15.19 1.16
C LEU A 179 -8.63 15.38 2.47
N ASN A 180 -7.81 16.43 2.56
CA ASN A 180 -7.13 16.83 3.77
C ASN A 180 -8.06 17.69 4.63
N TRP A 181 -8.58 17.12 5.73
CA TRP A 181 -9.46 17.86 6.64
C TRP A 181 -8.71 19.03 7.28
N PRO A 182 -9.34 20.19 7.46
CA PRO A 182 -8.66 21.32 8.09
C PRO A 182 -8.21 20.98 9.51
N SER A 183 -6.96 21.26 9.84
CA SER A 183 -6.51 21.12 11.22
C SER A 183 -7.08 22.24 12.09
N MET A 184 -7.71 21.87 13.19
CA MET A 184 -8.25 22.79 14.18
C MET A 184 -7.16 23.59 14.87
N HIS A 185 -6.05 22.92 15.18
CA HIS A 185 -4.96 23.47 15.98
C HIS A 185 -3.77 23.89 15.12
N HIS A 186 -2.96 24.79 15.62
CA HIS A 186 -1.65 25.07 15.05
C HIS A 186 -0.70 23.89 15.33
N LYS A 187 0.36 23.79 14.55
CA LYS A 187 1.44 22.84 14.82
C LYS A 187 2.07 23.18 16.17
N HIS A 188 2.79 22.19 16.77
CA HIS A 188 3.53 22.42 17.99
C HIS A 188 4.35 23.71 17.94
N ARG A 189 4.43 24.42 19.06
CA ARG A 189 5.30 25.56 19.23
C ARG A 189 6.77 25.13 19.20
N ALA A 190 7.67 26.09 19.10
CA ALA A 190 9.11 25.82 19.07
C ALA A 190 9.63 25.10 20.33
N ASP A 191 8.91 25.22 21.45
CA ASP A 191 9.19 24.54 22.73
C ASP A 191 8.61 23.11 22.80
N GLY A 192 7.96 22.62 21.72
CA GLY A 192 7.34 21.31 21.65
C GLY A 192 5.88 21.25 22.13
N SER A 193 5.36 22.30 22.78
CA SER A 193 3.98 22.32 23.27
C SER A 193 2.97 22.48 22.13
N LEU A 194 1.81 21.84 22.25
CA LEU A 194 0.69 21.99 21.30
C LEU A 194 0.05 23.38 21.45
N ASP A 195 -0.14 24.09 20.35
CA ASP A 195 -0.94 25.32 20.38
C ASP A 195 -2.43 24.94 20.22
N ILE A 196 -3.14 24.90 21.35
CA ILE A 196 -4.56 24.52 21.43
C ILE A 196 -5.53 25.60 20.92
N ARG A 197 -5.02 26.78 20.50
CA ARG A 197 -5.89 27.84 19.98
C ARG A 197 -6.48 27.42 18.64
N LYS A 198 -7.79 27.63 18.47
CA LYS A 198 -8.44 27.41 17.19
C LYS A 198 -7.78 28.26 16.10
N ARG A 199 -7.45 27.64 14.97
CA ARG A 199 -6.93 28.36 13.79
C ARG A 199 -8.01 29.27 13.23
N LYS A 200 -7.69 30.53 13.02
CA LYS A 200 -8.61 31.53 12.46
C LYS A 200 -9.17 31.14 11.08
N THR A 201 -8.39 30.37 10.32
CA THR A 201 -8.75 29.91 8.96
C THR A 201 -9.56 28.61 8.95
N TYR A 202 -9.86 28.02 10.11
CA TYR A 202 -10.54 26.72 10.17
C TYR A 202 -11.94 26.78 9.55
N ASP A 203 -12.77 27.69 10.07
CA ASP A 203 -14.17 27.82 9.63
C ASP A 203 -14.27 28.18 8.14
N GLN A 204 -13.39 29.07 7.67
CA GLN A 204 -13.31 29.41 6.25
C GLN A 204 -12.99 28.18 5.38
N LYS A 205 -11.96 27.43 5.73
CA LYS A 205 -11.56 26.23 4.97
C LYS A 205 -12.65 25.16 4.98
N PHE A 206 -13.33 25.00 6.09
CA PHE A 206 -14.46 24.07 6.18
C PHE A 206 -15.61 24.50 5.27
N GLN A 207 -15.96 25.80 5.24
CA GLN A 207 -16.95 26.33 4.32
C GLN A 207 -16.54 26.18 2.85
N GLU A 208 -15.26 26.39 2.52
CA GLU A 208 -14.75 26.17 1.15
C GLU A 208 -14.91 24.71 0.70
N ILE A 209 -14.67 23.73 1.60
CA ILE A 209 -14.91 22.31 1.33
C ILE A 209 -16.40 22.05 1.09
N GLN A 210 -17.26 22.53 1.98
CA GLN A 210 -18.71 22.34 1.85
C GLN A 210 -19.23 22.93 0.53
N HIS A 211 -18.82 24.14 0.20
CA HIS A 211 -19.22 24.80 -1.04
C HIS A 211 -18.74 24.01 -2.27
N PHE A 212 -17.50 23.55 -2.29
CA PHE A 212 -16.97 22.77 -3.39
C PHE A 212 -17.75 21.46 -3.62
N PHE A 213 -18.14 20.75 -2.56
CA PHE A 213 -18.95 19.55 -2.66
C PHE A 213 -20.40 19.83 -3.06
N GLN A 214 -20.99 20.98 -2.64
CA GLN A 214 -22.32 21.42 -3.12
C GLN A 214 -22.29 21.67 -4.63
N GLU A 215 -21.26 22.35 -5.14
CA GLU A 215 -21.09 22.58 -6.57
C GLU A 215 -20.89 21.28 -7.33
N ALA A 216 -20.09 20.32 -6.79
CA ALA A 216 -19.89 19.00 -7.39
C ALA A 216 -21.20 18.19 -7.46
N HIS A 217 -22.06 18.26 -6.44
CA HIS A 217 -23.39 17.65 -6.46
C HIS A 217 -24.29 18.27 -7.54
N ALA A 218 -24.36 19.59 -7.60
CA ALA A 218 -25.15 20.30 -8.61
C ALA A 218 -24.67 19.96 -10.03
N TYR A 219 -23.34 19.85 -10.22
CA TYR A 219 -22.75 19.41 -11.49
C TYR A 219 -23.17 17.96 -11.84
N ALA A 220 -23.06 17.03 -10.91
CA ALA A 220 -23.41 15.63 -11.12
C ALA A 220 -24.89 15.46 -11.48
N GLU A 221 -25.79 16.20 -10.84
CA GLU A 221 -27.22 16.21 -11.19
C GLU A 221 -27.47 16.79 -12.59
N THR A 222 -26.79 17.87 -12.96
CA THR A 222 -26.91 18.49 -14.29
C THR A 222 -26.47 17.55 -15.39
N VAL A 223 -25.31 16.90 -15.23
CA VAL A 223 -24.77 15.93 -16.23
C VAL A 223 -25.67 14.71 -16.36
N ARG A 224 -26.38 14.31 -15.29
CA ARG A 224 -27.35 13.20 -15.37
C ARG A 224 -28.58 13.55 -16.19
N MET A 225 -28.98 14.83 -16.25
CA MET A 225 -30.20 15.29 -16.87
C MET A 225 -30.03 15.78 -18.32
N VAL A 226 -28.81 16.09 -18.73
CA VAL A 226 -28.51 16.74 -20.02
C VAL A 226 -27.61 15.86 -20.88
N GLU A 227 -27.80 15.88 -22.21
CA GLU A 227 -26.93 15.20 -23.17
C GLU A 227 -25.47 15.66 -22.98
N PRO A 228 -24.48 14.73 -22.99
CA PRO A 228 -23.07 15.04 -22.67
C PRO A 228 -22.41 16.10 -23.57
N SER A 229 -22.98 16.36 -24.75
CA SER A 229 -22.41 17.27 -25.74
C SER A 229 -22.73 18.76 -25.53
N SER A 230 -23.59 19.12 -24.58
CA SER A 230 -24.12 20.48 -24.46
C SER A 230 -23.66 21.26 -23.21
N SER A 231 -23.01 20.62 -22.24
CA SER A 231 -22.55 21.27 -21.00
C SER A 231 -21.01 21.39 -20.96
N PRO A 232 -20.47 22.53 -20.49
CA PRO A 232 -19.04 22.65 -20.26
C PRO A 232 -18.59 21.63 -19.22
N MET A 233 -17.56 20.83 -19.52
CA MET A 233 -16.99 19.87 -18.61
C MET A 233 -16.02 20.56 -17.64
N ASP A 234 -16.30 20.49 -16.32
CA ASP A 234 -15.31 20.80 -15.29
C ASP A 234 -14.66 19.51 -14.78
N LEU A 235 -13.40 19.29 -15.14
CA LEU A 235 -12.66 18.08 -14.80
C LEU A 235 -12.56 17.84 -13.28
N ARG A 236 -12.65 18.88 -12.46
CA ARG A 236 -12.60 18.74 -11.00
C ARG A 236 -13.88 18.10 -10.46
N TYR A 237 -15.05 18.56 -10.93
CA TYR A 237 -16.32 17.98 -10.52
C TYR A 237 -16.56 16.62 -11.17
N GLU A 238 -16.09 16.44 -12.41
CA GLU A 238 -16.15 15.14 -13.08
C GLU A 238 -15.39 14.07 -12.28
N ALA A 239 -14.19 14.40 -11.76
CA ALA A 239 -13.41 13.50 -10.93
C ALA A 239 -14.04 13.15 -9.57
N LEU A 240 -15.08 13.89 -9.11
CA LEU A 240 -15.83 13.57 -7.88
C LEU A 240 -17.06 12.69 -8.14
N ARG A 241 -17.44 12.46 -9.40
CA ARG A 241 -18.65 11.68 -9.70
C ARG A 241 -18.57 10.26 -9.14
N GLY A 242 -17.43 9.62 -9.27
CA GLY A 242 -17.22 8.28 -8.71
C GLY A 242 -17.40 8.24 -7.18
N VAL A 243 -16.93 9.27 -6.49
CA VAL A 243 -17.12 9.44 -5.03
C VAL A 243 -18.59 9.61 -4.67
N LEU A 244 -19.33 10.45 -5.42
CA LEU A 244 -20.75 10.73 -5.16
C LEU A 244 -21.66 9.55 -5.51
N THR A 245 -21.27 8.73 -6.50
CA THR A 245 -22.04 7.54 -6.92
C THR A 245 -21.65 6.25 -6.20
N GLY A 246 -20.51 6.25 -5.48
CA GLY A 246 -20.02 5.09 -4.72
C GLY A 246 -19.17 4.12 -5.52
N SER A 247 -18.77 4.42 -6.76
CA SER A 247 -17.79 3.63 -7.48
C SER A 247 -16.35 3.86 -6.98
N GLU A 248 -16.12 5.00 -6.34
CA GLU A 248 -14.86 5.43 -5.76
C GLU A 248 -15.02 5.83 -4.29
N ARG A 249 -13.94 5.92 -3.55
CA ARG A 249 -13.93 6.28 -2.12
C ARG A 249 -13.52 7.73 -1.91
N LEU A 250 -14.00 8.32 -0.82
CA LEU A 250 -13.45 9.56 -0.29
C LEU A 250 -12.54 9.23 0.90
N TYR A 251 -11.24 9.44 0.73
CA TYR A 251 -10.23 9.31 1.78
C TYR A 251 -10.07 10.63 2.51
N ILE A 252 -10.54 10.71 3.76
CA ILE A 252 -10.48 11.92 4.58
C ILE A 252 -9.31 11.81 5.56
N HIS A 253 -8.29 12.64 5.37
CA HIS A 253 -7.14 12.71 6.26
C HIS A 253 -7.50 13.49 7.53
N ALA A 254 -7.73 12.78 8.62
CA ALA A 254 -8.14 13.32 9.91
C ALA A 254 -7.55 12.48 11.05
N ASP A 255 -6.96 13.14 12.04
CA ASP A 255 -6.33 12.50 13.19
C ASP A 255 -7.07 12.74 14.50
N ASP A 256 -7.51 13.97 14.75
CA ASP A 256 -8.11 14.35 16.03
C ASP A 256 -9.61 14.05 16.09
N LEU A 257 -10.11 13.82 17.30
CA LEU A 257 -11.48 13.46 17.62
C LEU A 257 -12.51 14.33 16.89
N ARG A 258 -12.29 15.63 16.89
CA ARG A 258 -13.24 16.57 16.27
C ARG A 258 -13.22 16.45 14.75
N ALA A 259 -12.06 16.39 14.13
CA ALA A 259 -11.93 16.23 12.69
C ALA A 259 -12.60 14.94 12.20
N ILE A 260 -12.41 13.84 12.94
CA ILE A 260 -13.04 12.54 12.63
C ILE A 260 -14.57 12.65 12.78
N THR A 261 -15.06 13.24 13.86
CA THR A 261 -16.50 13.42 14.08
C THR A 261 -17.14 14.30 12.98
N GLU A 262 -16.49 15.40 12.62
CA GLU A 262 -16.95 16.27 11.54
C GLU A 262 -16.91 15.56 10.17
N ALA A 263 -15.91 14.73 9.90
CA ALA A 263 -15.85 13.90 8.69
C ALA A 263 -17.01 12.89 8.62
N ILE A 264 -17.41 12.29 9.75
CA ILE A 264 -18.58 11.41 9.82
C ILE A 264 -19.87 12.18 9.51
N HIS A 265 -20.04 13.38 10.07
CA HIS A 265 -21.18 14.24 9.77
C HIS A 265 -21.18 14.70 8.31
N PHE A 266 -20.01 15.01 7.75
CA PHE A 266 -19.84 15.36 6.35
C PHE A 266 -20.28 14.23 5.41
N LYS A 267 -19.87 12.96 5.69
CA LYS A 267 -20.35 11.78 4.97
C LYS A 267 -21.87 11.73 4.93
N ARG A 268 -22.53 11.94 6.09
CA ARG A 268 -23.99 11.91 6.20
C ARG A 268 -24.65 13.05 5.45
N ALA A 269 -24.11 14.27 5.58
CA ALA A 269 -24.69 15.48 4.97
C ALA A 269 -24.64 15.48 3.43
N PHE A 270 -23.59 14.88 2.86
CA PHE A 270 -23.39 14.75 1.42
C PHE A 270 -23.73 13.36 0.87
N GLU A 271 -24.29 12.47 1.69
CA GLU A 271 -24.71 11.12 1.33
C GLU A 271 -23.61 10.32 0.60
N ILE A 272 -22.33 10.54 0.99
CA ILE A 272 -21.19 9.89 0.35
C ILE A 272 -21.19 8.40 0.73
N PRO A 273 -21.28 7.46 -0.24
CA PRO A 273 -21.44 6.04 0.07
C PRO A 273 -20.22 5.47 0.81
N HIS A 274 -19.01 5.75 0.33
CA HIS A 274 -17.77 5.16 0.81
C HIS A 274 -16.79 6.24 1.28
N VAL A 275 -16.60 6.35 2.60
CA VAL A 275 -15.60 7.20 3.24
C VAL A 275 -14.61 6.35 4.00
N VAL A 276 -13.34 6.72 3.97
CA VAL A 276 -12.25 6.11 4.72
C VAL A 276 -11.54 7.20 5.52
N ILE A 277 -11.35 7.02 6.81
CA ILE A 277 -10.49 7.92 7.60
C ILE A 277 -9.03 7.51 7.40
N VAL A 278 -8.18 8.47 7.09
CA VAL A 278 -6.73 8.29 6.95
C VAL A 278 -6.03 9.05 8.07
N GLY A 279 -5.24 8.35 8.87
CA GLY A 279 -4.64 8.87 10.10
C GLY A 279 -5.30 8.28 11.33
N GLY A 280 -6.39 8.87 11.79
CA GLY A 280 -7.26 8.26 12.79
C GLY A 280 -6.66 8.04 14.16
N TYR A 281 -5.78 8.95 14.65
CA TYR A 281 -5.15 8.80 15.96
C TYR A 281 -6.20 8.67 17.07
N ASP A 282 -7.21 9.52 17.08
CA ASP A 282 -8.30 9.51 18.06
C ASP A 282 -9.51 8.64 17.64
N ALA A 283 -9.38 7.82 16.59
CA ALA A 283 -10.48 7.03 16.05
C ALA A 283 -11.10 6.07 17.08
N HIS A 284 -10.29 5.55 18.00
CA HIS A 284 -10.74 4.68 19.09
C HIS A 284 -11.75 5.35 20.03
N LEU A 285 -11.72 6.68 20.16
CA LEU A 285 -12.64 7.45 21.01
C LEU A 285 -14.04 7.60 20.39
N VAL A 286 -14.19 7.33 19.08
CA VAL A 286 -15.44 7.41 18.33
C VAL A 286 -15.71 6.15 17.52
N ALA A 287 -15.20 5.02 17.99
CA ALA A 287 -15.28 3.74 17.30
C ALA A 287 -16.74 3.34 16.97
N ASP A 288 -17.68 3.54 17.89
CA ASP A 288 -19.10 3.28 17.66
C ASP A 288 -19.65 4.07 16.46
N MET A 289 -19.32 5.38 16.38
CA MET A 289 -19.76 6.20 15.25
C MET A 289 -19.15 5.75 13.94
N LEU A 290 -17.88 5.34 13.92
CA LEU A 290 -17.22 4.80 12.73
C LEU A 290 -17.87 3.50 12.28
N ARG A 291 -18.14 2.58 13.20
CA ARG A 291 -18.79 1.29 12.93
C ARG A 291 -20.21 1.48 12.40
N GLU A 292 -21.05 2.30 13.06
CA GLU A 292 -22.41 2.58 12.65
C GLU A 292 -22.52 3.20 11.26
N ASN A 293 -21.50 3.93 10.83
CA ASN A 293 -21.45 4.56 9.50
C ASN A 293 -20.63 3.77 8.47
N ASN A 294 -20.16 2.57 8.82
CA ASN A 294 -19.31 1.75 7.98
C ASN A 294 -18.08 2.54 7.45
N ILE A 295 -17.39 3.25 8.33
CA ILE A 295 -16.22 4.04 8.00
C ILE A 295 -14.97 3.30 8.50
N PRO A 296 -14.17 2.69 7.62
CA PRO A 296 -12.91 2.08 8.00
C PRO A 296 -11.81 3.14 8.23
N VAL A 297 -10.73 2.69 8.85
CA VAL A 297 -9.59 3.54 9.22
C VAL A 297 -8.30 2.99 8.59
N LEU A 298 -7.59 3.79 7.82
CA LEU A 298 -6.18 3.59 7.50
C LEU A 298 -5.35 4.23 8.62
N LEU A 299 -5.04 3.42 9.63
CA LEU A 299 -4.43 3.89 10.86
C LEU A 299 -3.02 4.37 10.60
N ARG A 300 -2.68 5.52 11.17
CA ARG A 300 -1.36 6.11 11.07
C ARG A 300 -0.26 5.16 11.56
N ARG A 301 0.98 5.48 11.21
CA ARG A 301 2.17 4.72 11.58
C ARG A 301 2.21 4.50 13.10
N VAL A 302 2.34 3.23 13.52
CA VAL A 302 2.42 2.88 14.94
C VAL A 302 3.78 3.24 15.57
N HIS A 303 4.87 3.26 14.78
CA HIS A 303 6.19 3.66 15.24
C HIS A 303 6.33 5.19 15.27
N GLU A 304 5.55 5.82 16.12
CA GLU A 304 5.56 7.25 16.39
C GLU A 304 5.46 7.50 17.89
N LEU A 305 5.83 8.70 18.32
CA LEU A 305 5.58 9.17 19.68
C LEU A 305 4.09 9.51 19.85
N PRO A 306 3.56 9.49 21.09
CA PRO A 306 2.24 9.99 21.40
C PRO A 306 2.03 11.40 20.84
N ARG A 307 0.79 11.68 20.47
CA ARG A 307 0.43 12.97 19.87
C ARG A 307 0.23 14.05 20.93
N TYR A 308 -0.29 13.67 22.08
CA TYR A 308 -0.58 14.56 23.21
C TYR A 308 0.32 14.22 24.40
N ASP A 309 0.66 15.23 25.19
CA ASP A 309 1.56 15.07 26.33
C ASP A 309 0.97 14.20 27.44
N GLU A 310 -0.36 14.12 27.51
CA GLU A 310 -1.13 13.31 28.45
C GLU A 310 -1.33 11.85 28.02
N ASP A 311 -1.00 11.50 26.79
CA ASP A 311 -1.19 10.15 26.29
C ASP A 311 -0.18 9.17 26.91
N ASP A 312 -0.60 7.92 27.09
CA ASP A 312 0.30 6.83 27.43
C ASP A 312 1.38 6.69 26.34
N ILE A 313 2.62 6.49 26.77
CA ILE A 313 3.78 6.42 25.85
C ILE A 313 3.64 5.31 24.79
N ASP A 314 2.89 4.27 25.08
CA ASP A 314 2.65 3.12 24.19
C ASP A 314 1.31 3.19 23.45
N LEU A 315 0.53 4.27 23.61
CA LEU A 315 -0.77 4.41 22.94
C LEU A 315 -0.68 4.18 21.42
N PRO A 316 0.29 4.75 20.67
CA PRO A 316 0.37 4.51 19.22
C PRO A 316 0.52 3.01 18.88
N PHE A 317 1.16 2.21 19.72
CA PHE A 317 1.35 0.77 19.50
C PHE A 317 0.09 -0.03 19.81
N ARG A 318 -0.77 0.45 20.72
CA ARG A 318 -2.03 -0.18 21.13
C ARG A 318 -3.23 0.20 20.26
N LEU A 319 -3.17 1.30 19.49
CA LEU A 319 -4.29 1.75 18.65
C LEU A 319 -4.87 0.66 17.75
N PRO A 320 -4.06 -0.21 17.08
CA PRO A 320 -4.61 -1.31 16.29
C PRO A 320 -5.48 -2.25 17.12
N LYS A 321 -5.05 -2.58 18.34
CA LYS A 321 -5.81 -3.46 19.25
C LYS A 321 -7.10 -2.80 19.72
N LEU A 322 -7.08 -1.51 20.03
CA LEU A 322 -8.28 -0.78 20.46
C LEU A 322 -9.33 -0.76 19.34
N LEU A 323 -8.93 -0.53 18.07
CA LEU A 323 -9.86 -0.57 16.95
C LEU A 323 -10.38 -1.98 16.65
N GLU A 324 -9.53 -3.02 16.81
CA GLU A 324 -9.94 -4.42 16.66
C GLU A 324 -11.00 -4.79 17.68
N ASP A 325 -10.82 -4.44 18.96
CA ASP A 325 -11.74 -4.74 20.05
C ASP A 325 -13.11 -4.07 19.86
N GLU A 326 -13.10 -2.87 19.30
CA GLU A 326 -14.32 -2.14 18.96
C GLU A 326 -14.96 -2.59 17.64
N GLY A 327 -14.35 -3.52 16.91
CA GLY A 327 -14.88 -4.05 15.65
C GLY A 327 -14.86 -3.05 14.49
N VAL A 328 -13.99 -2.04 14.54
CA VAL A 328 -13.76 -1.10 13.43
C VAL A 328 -12.85 -1.76 12.42
N LEU A 329 -13.22 -1.75 11.14
CA LEU A 329 -12.32 -2.20 10.07
C LEU A 329 -11.15 -1.21 9.96
N TYR A 330 -9.92 -1.69 10.10
CA TYR A 330 -8.72 -0.88 9.94
C TYR A 330 -7.64 -1.59 9.16
N GLY A 331 -6.74 -0.82 8.54
CA GLY A 331 -5.50 -1.26 7.95
C GLY A 331 -4.36 -0.37 8.42
N LEU A 332 -3.13 -0.89 8.43
CA LEU A 332 -1.94 -0.12 8.81
C LEU A 332 -1.33 0.57 7.59
N GLN A 333 -0.79 1.78 7.78
CA GLN A 333 -0.09 2.53 6.74
C GLN A 333 1.24 3.11 7.26
N ASN A 334 2.07 3.62 6.35
CA ASN A 334 3.38 4.18 6.68
C ASN A 334 3.53 5.66 6.30
N ALA A 335 2.45 6.41 6.06
CA ALA A 335 2.58 7.82 5.70
C ALA A 335 3.27 8.65 6.80
N GLY A 336 3.95 9.72 6.38
CA GLY A 336 4.70 10.60 7.25
C GLY A 336 6.14 10.85 6.77
N GLY A 337 7.05 11.21 7.65
CA GLY A 337 8.44 11.47 7.27
C GLY A 337 9.11 10.26 6.61
N MET A 338 9.76 10.48 5.46
CA MET A 338 10.43 9.44 4.65
C MET A 338 9.50 8.26 4.28
N GLU A 339 8.24 8.52 4.01
CA GLU A 339 7.21 7.48 3.83
C GLU A 339 7.50 6.51 2.69
N HIS A 340 7.99 6.98 1.53
CA HIS A 340 8.33 6.11 0.40
C HIS A 340 9.40 5.09 0.76
N MET A 341 10.46 5.53 1.45
CA MET A 341 11.54 4.66 1.93
C MET A 341 11.08 3.76 3.08
N GLY A 342 10.23 4.28 3.97
CA GLY A 342 9.73 3.58 5.15
C GLY A 342 8.65 2.54 4.83
N THR A 343 8.07 2.50 3.64
CA THR A 343 7.04 1.54 3.24
C THR A 343 7.47 0.08 3.46
N ARG A 344 8.75 -0.23 3.31
CA ARG A 344 9.34 -1.55 3.61
C ARG A 344 9.14 -2.01 5.06
N ASN A 345 8.87 -1.08 6.00
CA ASN A 345 8.72 -1.38 7.43
C ASN A 345 7.27 -1.76 7.80
N LEU A 346 6.34 -1.75 6.85
CA LEU A 346 4.93 -2.06 7.10
C LEU A 346 4.72 -3.39 7.85
N PRO A 347 5.41 -4.50 7.52
CA PRO A 347 5.26 -5.75 8.28
C PRO A 347 5.67 -5.60 9.74
N PHE A 348 6.66 -4.78 10.05
CA PHE A 348 7.17 -4.59 11.42
C PHE A 348 6.22 -3.74 12.28
N TYR A 349 5.38 -2.92 11.65
CA TYR A 349 4.27 -2.24 12.35
C TYR A 349 3.21 -3.25 12.79
N ALA A 350 2.89 -4.21 11.93
CA ALA A 350 2.00 -5.30 12.29
C ALA A 350 2.58 -6.20 13.40
N GLY A 351 3.89 -6.49 13.34
CA GLY A 351 4.60 -7.20 14.42
C GLY A 351 4.56 -6.46 15.76
N THR A 352 4.72 -5.13 15.74
CA THR A 352 4.55 -4.31 16.95
C THR A 352 3.10 -4.37 17.46
N ALA A 353 2.11 -4.24 16.58
CA ALA A 353 0.71 -4.35 16.96
C ALA A 353 0.37 -5.73 17.56
N HIS A 354 1.02 -6.81 17.05
CA HIS A 354 0.94 -8.13 17.68
C HIS A 354 1.52 -8.12 19.10
N ALA A 355 2.70 -7.55 19.29
CA ALA A 355 3.32 -7.45 20.62
C ALA A 355 2.47 -6.64 21.63
N TYR A 356 1.60 -5.75 21.13
CA TYR A 356 0.70 -4.92 21.92
C TYR A 356 -0.76 -5.36 21.90
N GLY A 357 -1.01 -6.65 21.62
CA GLY A 357 -2.27 -7.32 21.94
C GLY A 357 -3.10 -7.87 20.80
N LEU A 358 -2.74 -7.61 19.54
CA LEU A 358 -3.36 -8.34 18.41
C LEU A 358 -2.91 -9.80 18.44
N THR A 359 -3.77 -10.73 18.01
CA THR A 359 -3.29 -12.06 17.64
C THR A 359 -2.38 -11.96 16.40
N TYR A 360 -1.53 -12.97 16.19
CA TYR A 360 -0.64 -12.97 15.03
C TYR A 360 -1.42 -12.84 13.70
N GLU A 361 -2.49 -13.62 13.56
CA GLU A 361 -3.30 -13.59 12.34
C GLU A 361 -4.09 -12.28 12.16
N GLN A 362 -4.48 -11.61 13.26
CA GLN A 362 -5.04 -10.25 13.18
C GLN A 362 -4.00 -9.25 12.67
N ALA A 363 -2.75 -9.38 13.11
CA ALA A 363 -1.66 -8.53 12.65
C ALA A 363 -1.39 -8.74 11.14
N VAL A 364 -1.30 -9.99 10.67
CA VAL A 364 -1.19 -10.31 9.24
C VAL A 364 -2.37 -9.73 8.45
N ARG A 365 -3.59 -9.95 8.95
CA ARG A 365 -4.82 -9.46 8.31
C ARG A 365 -4.86 -7.93 8.16
N SER A 366 -4.30 -7.19 9.12
CA SER A 366 -4.31 -5.72 9.13
C SER A 366 -3.55 -5.08 7.97
N ILE A 367 -2.54 -5.78 7.43
CA ILE A 367 -1.69 -5.32 6.32
C ILE A 367 -1.93 -6.12 5.02
N SER A 368 -2.94 -6.99 5.01
CA SER A 368 -3.31 -7.81 3.87
C SER A 368 -4.81 -7.68 3.56
N LEU A 369 -5.68 -8.56 4.04
CA LEU A 369 -7.11 -8.58 3.70
C LEU A 369 -7.86 -7.32 4.16
N ASN A 370 -7.54 -6.77 5.34
CA ASN A 370 -8.19 -5.53 5.78
C ASN A 370 -7.85 -4.35 4.84
N SER A 371 -6.56 -4.21 4.50
CA SER A 371 -6.13 -3.19 3.52
C SER A 371 -6.81 -3.42 2.17
N ALA A 372 -6.90 -4.67 1.69
CA ALA A 372 -7.60 -5.00 0.45
C ALA A 372 -9.09 -4.61 0.47
N LYS A 373 -9.81 -4.89 1.58
CA LYS A 373 -11.21 -4.50 1.78
C LYS A 373 -11.40 -2.97 1.77
N ILE A 374 -10.52 -2.25 2.46
CA ILE A 374 -10.55 -0.78 2.50
C ILE A 374 -10.35 -0.20 1.11
N LEU A 375 -9.43 -0.77 0.33
CA LEU A 375 -9.14 -0.34 -1.04
C LEU A 375 -10.12 -0.90 -2.10
N GLY A 376 -10.97 -1.88 -1.73
CA GLY A 376 -11.96 -2.50 -2.63
C GLY A 376 -11.39 -3.48 -3.65
N ILE A 377 -10.25 -4.06 -3.35
CA ILE A 377 -9.59 -5.06 -4.18
C ILE A 377 -9.65 -6.48 -3.58
N ASP A 378 -10.37 -6.66 -2.46
CA ASP A 378 -10.43 -7.89 -1.68
C ASP A 378 -11.08 -9.07 -2.42
N ARG A 379 -11.79 -8.81 -3.51
CA ARG A 379 -12.29 -9.88 -4.39
C ARG A 379 -11.14 -10.71 -4.98
N LEU A 380 -9.99 -10.13 -5.24
CA LEU A 380 -8.86 -10.78 -5.89
C LEU A 380 -7.59 -10.82 -5.03
N TYR A 381 -7.40 -9.90 -4.09
CA TYR A 381 -6.14 -9.73 -3.35
C TYR A 381 -6.36 -9.76 -1.84
N GLY A 382 -5.26 -9.83 -1.09
CA GLY A 382 -5.21 -9.65 0.36
C GLY A 382 -5.35 -10.93 1.18
N SER A 383 -5.64 -12.08 0.57
CA SER A 383 -5.69 -13.37 1.26
C SER A 383 -5.35 -14.53 0.34
N ILE A 384 -4.92 -15.65 0.92
CA ILE A 384 -4.65 -16.90 0.22
C ILE A 384 -5.93 -17.73 0.23
N GLU A 385 -6.72 -17.59 -0.85
CA GLU A 385 -8.01 -18.28 -1.03
C GLU A 385 -8.17 -18.72 -2.48
N THR A 386 -8.80 -19.86 -2.70
CA THR A 386 -9.09 -20.36 -4.05
C THR A 386 -9.88 -19.33 -4.88
N GLY A 387 -9.45 -19.10 -6.11
CA GLY A 387 -10.02 -18.14 -7.04
C GLY A 387 -9.41 -16.74 -6.97
N LYS A 388 -8.68 -16.40 -5.90
CA LYS A 388 -7.95 -15.14 -5.79
C LYS A 388 -6.63 -15.16 -6.57
N SER A 389 -6.02 -14.00 -6.73
CA SER A 389 -4.69 -13.85 -7.31
C SER A 389 -3.64 -14.63 -6.51
N ALA A 390 -2.76 -15.31 -7.20
CA ALA A 390 -1.57 -15.91 -6.62
C ALA A 390 -0.51 -14.82 -6.32
N THR A 391 -0.87 -13.90 -5.42
CA THR A 391 0.00 -12.85 -4.90
C THR A 391 0.34 -13.19 -3.46
N LEU A 392 1.50 -13.84 -3.29
CA LEU A 392 1.97 -14.41 -2.03
C LEU A 392 3.50 -14.48 -1.98
N PHE A 393 4.07 -14.70 -0.79
CA PHE A 393 5.50 -14.89 -0.65
C PHE A 393 5.85 -15.93 0.42
N ILE A 394 7.09 -16.43 0.36
CA ILE A 394 7.66 -17.40 1.29
C ILE A 394 8.84 -16.75 2.00
N SER A 395 8.82 -16.77 3.34
CA SER A 395 9.89 -16.25 4.21
C SER A 395 10.55 -17.39 4.99
N THR A 396 11.86 -17.32 5.21
CA THR A 396 12.58 -18.29 6.04
C THR A 396 12.16 -18.25 7.49
N GLY A 397 11.70 -17.09 7.97
CA GLY A 397 11.20 -16.88 9.33
C GLY A 397 9.98 -15.99 9.38
N ASP A 398 9.70 -15.50 10.56
CA ASP A 398 8.58 -14.58 10.82
C ASP A 398 8.73 -13.28 10.01
N ALA A 399 7.80 -13.05 9.07
CA ALA A 399 7.83 -11.86 8.24
C ALA A 399 7.45 -10.57 9.00
N LEU A 400 6.85 -10.67 10.18
CA LEU A 400 6.52 -9.53 11.03
C LEU A 400 7.66 -9.13 11.99
N ASP A 401 8.70 -9.98 12.13
CA ASP A 401 9.93 -9.66 12.88
C ASP A 401 11.03 -9.20 11.91
N VAL A 402 11.62 -8.03 12.17
CA VAL A 402 12.70 -7.46 11.34
C VAL A 402 13.93 -8.40 11.20
N ARG A 403 14.15 -9.30 12.15
CA ARG A 403 15.24 -10.29 12.12
C ARG A 403 14.86 -11.56 11.36
N GLY A 404 13.57 -11.88 11.29
CA GLY A 404 13.05 -13.09 10.65
C GLY A 404 12.55 -12.87 9.23
N ASN A 405 12.33 -11.63 8.83
CA ASN A 405 11.83 -11.29 7.50
C ASN A 405 12.94 -11.46 6.45
N ASP A 406 12.99 -12.65 5.85
CA ASP A 406 13.92 -12.98 4.78
C ASP A 406 13.21 -13.83 3.71
N LEU A 407 12.81 -13.17 2.62
CA LEU A 407 12.03 -13.78 1.56
C LEU A 407 12.90 -14.62 0.63
N THR A 408 12.44 -15.84 0.39
CA THR A 408 13.06 -16.74 -0.60
C THR A 408 12.34 -16.72 -1.94
N HIS A 409 11.02 -16.59 -1.94
CA HIS A 409 10.18 -16.53 -3.13
C HIS A 409 9.07 -15.50 -2.93
N ALA A 410 8.70 -14.81 -4.00
CA ALA A 410 7.50 -14.00 -4.03
C ALA A 410 6.83 -14.10 -5.40
N PHE A 411 5.52 -14.05 -5.40
CA PHE A 411 4.69 -14.15 -6.59
C PHE A 411 3.69 -12.98 -6.62
N ILE A 412 3.53 -12.38 -7.77
CA ILE A 412 2.47 -11.40 -8.07
C ILE A 412 1.71 -11.91 -9.27
N ASP A 413 0.41 -12.17 -9.12
CA ASP A 413 -0.45 -12.79 -10.14
C ASP A 413 0.19 -14.06 -10.74
N GLY A 414 0.77 -14.91 -9.86
CA GLY A 414 1.45 -16.17 -10.24
C GLY A 414 2.83 -16.01 -10.87
N ARG A 415 3.27 -14.80 -11.19
CA ARG A 415 4.59 -14.50 -11.76
C ARG A 415 5.64 -14.49 -10.65
N ALA A 416 6.70 -15.27 -10.80
CA ALA A 416 7.81 -15.32 -9.84
C ALA A 416 8.67 -14.07 -10.00
N ILE A 417 8.59 -13.13 -9.03
CA ILE A 417 9.29 -11.85 -9.10
C ILE A 417 10.70 -11.91 -8.55
N ASP A 418 11.58 -11.04 -9.06
CA ASP A 418 12.94 -10.87 -8.56
C ASP A 418 12.93 -10.12 -7.21
N LEU A 419 13.59 -10.69 -6.21
CA LEU A 419 13.76 -10.14 -4.86
C LEU A 419 15.13 -9.47 -4.66
N ASP A 420 15.95 -9.33 -5.71
CA ASP A 420 17.19 -8.56 -5.61
C ASP A 420 16.90 -7.06 -5.48
N ASN A 421 17.81 -6.36 -4.82
CA ASN A 421 17.71 -4.92 -4.63
C ASN A 421 19.09 -4.28 -4.45
N ARG A 422 19.14 -2.95 -4.52
CA ARG A 422 20.38 -2.19 -4.41
C ARG A 422 21.17 -2.47 -3.13
N GLN A 423 20.51 -2.69 -2.01
CA GLN A 423 21.13 -2.97 -0.73
C GLN A 423 21.81 -4.35 -0.74
N LYS A 424 21.13 -5.39 -1.25
CA LYS A 424 21.69 -6.74 -1.42
C LYS A 424 22.90 -6.72 -2.36
N GLN A 425 22.82 -5.97 -3.46
CA GLN A 425 23.94 -5.80 -4.40
C GLN A 425 25.14 -5.13 -3.75
N LEU A 426 24.93 -4.05 -2.99
CA LEU A 426 25.98 -3.37 -2.26
C LEU A 426 26.59 -4.27 -1.17
N TYR A 427 25.76 -5.03 -0.45
CA TYR A 427 26.22 -5.98 0.55
C TYR A 427 27.19 -7.00 -0.08
N ARG A 428 26.79 -7.70 -1.16
CA ARG A 428 27.65 -8.65 -1.89
C ARG A 428 28.94 -7.99 -2.38
N LYS A 429 28.86 -6.78 -2.93
CA LYS A 429 30.02 -6.02 -3.39
C LYS A 429 31.04 -5.78 -2.26
N PHE A 430 30.57 -5.39 -1.08
CA PHE A 430 31.48 -5.09 0.03
C PHE A 430 31.97 -6.36 0.74
N GLN A 431 31.19 -7.44 0.78
CA GLN A 431 31.67 -8.75 1.22
C GLN A 431 32.90 -9.20 0.40
N LEU A 432 32.82 -9.11 -0.93
CA LEU A 432 33.95 -9.42 -1.81
C LEU A 432 35.16 -8.55 -1.50
N LYS A 433 34.97 -7.26 -1.22
CA LYS A 433 36.06 -6.34 -0.90
C LYS A 433 36.78 -6.70 0.40
N TYR A 434 36.04 -7.08 1.43
CA TYR A 434 36.60 -7.29 2.77
C TYR A 434 36.88 -8.77 3.09
N GLY A 435 36.66 -9.70 2.15
CA GLY A 435 36.89 -11.13 2.34
C GLY A 435 35.98 -11.75 3.41
N ALA A 436 34.86 -11.13 3.72
CA ALA A 436 33.87 -11.69 4.66
C ALA A 436 33.18 -12.90 3.99
N PRO A 437 32.88 -14.00 4.74
CA PRO A 437 32.13 -15.11 4.20
C PRO A 437 30.77 -14.61 3.72
N ILE A 438 30.34 -15.08 2.54
CA ILE A 438 28.99 -14.83 2.04
C ILE A 438 28.06 -15.66 2.93
N VAL A 439 27.21 -14.99 3.70
CA VAL A 439 26.08 -15.61 4.39
C VAL A 439 24.96 -15.66 3.35
N GLU A 440 24.69 -16.86 2.84
CA GLU A 440 23.57 -17.14 1.93
C GLU A 440 22.24 -17.15 2.67
#